data_7b1d0b22a449a352dac868400d529eb1
#
_entry.id   7b1d0b22a449a352dac868400d529eb1
#
_cell.length_a   1.000
_cell.length_b   1.000
_cell.length_c   1.000
_cell.angle_alpha   90.00
_cell.angle_beta   90.00
_cell.angle_gamma   90.00
#
_symmetry.space_group_name_H-M   'P 1'
#
loop_
_entity.id
_entity.type
_entity.pdbx_description
1 polymer ?
#
loop_
_entity_poly.entity_id
_entity_poly.type
_entity_poly.pdbx_seq_one_letter_code
_entity_poly.pdbx_strand_id
1 'polypeptide(L)' 'MEKRFMAAIPREWIGQKVKVLISMALAREIDGILSEIGADYIKVNQDIINVGHIVRIRKV' A
#
# COMPACT_ATOMS: atom_id res chain seq x y z
N MET A 1 -12.35 -12.88 -3.82
CA MET A 1 -11.91 -12.70 -3.67
C MET A 1 -11.19 -12.06 -3.34
N GLU A 2 -10.92 -11.61 -3.20
CA GLU A 2 -10.35 -11.21 -3.02
C GLU A 2 -9.75 -10.22 -2.29
N LYS A 3 -9.71 -9.91 -1.34
CA LYS A 3 -9.06 -9.15 -0.35
C LYS A 3 -7.90 -9.77 0.19
N ARG A 4 -7.42 -10.76 -0.46
CA ARG A 4 -6.27 -11.44 -0.02
C ARG A 4 -5.03 -10.57 -0.08
N PHE A 5 -5.06 -9.53 -0.94
CA PHE A 5 -3.93 -8.61 -1.01
C PHE A 5 -3.76 -7.86 0.30
N MET A 6 -4.87 -7.40 0.88
CA MET A 6 -4.81 -6.69 2.15
C MET A 6 -4.35 -7.61 3.26
N ALA A 7 -4.82 -8.85 3.22
CA ALA A 7 -4.42 -9.80 4.24
C ALA A 7 -2.94 -10.13 4.16
N ALA A 8 -2.33 -9.89 3.01
CA ALA A 8 -0.92 -10.18 2.82
C ALA A 8 0.00 -9.08 3.34
N ILE A 9 -0.55 -7.95 3.74
CA ILE A 9 0.27 -6.86 4.27
C ILE A 9 0.41 -7.03 5.77
N PRO A 10 1.61 -7.30 6.27
CA PRO A 10 1.79 -7.47 7.71
C PRO A 10 1.56 -6.17 8.44
N ARG A 11 0.83 -6.23 9.52
CA ARG A 11 0.56 -5.04 10.29
C ARG A 11 1.80 -4.45 10.91
N GLU A 12 2.82 -5.26 11.10
CA GLU A 12 4.05 -4.75 11.66
C GLU A 12 4.79 -3.82 10.70
N TRP A 13 4.34 -3.75 9.45
CA TRP A 13 4.91 -2.79 8.52
C TRP A 13 4.45 -1.37 8.79
N ILE A 14 3.42 -1.19 9.62
CA ILE A 14 2.97 0.14 9.99
C ILE A 14 4.11 0.82 10.75
N GLY A 15 4.46 2.02 10.29
CA GLY A 15 5.59 2.74 10.84
C GLY A 15 6.88 2.48 10.11
N GLN A 16 6.87 1.58 9.14
CA GLN A 16 8.06 1.23 8.37
C GLN A 16 7.98 1.85 6.98
N LYS A 17 9.14 1.99 6.36
CA LYS A 17 9.18 2.50 4.99
C LYS A 17 8.84 1.41 4.01
N VAL A 18 7.94 1.71 3.10
CA VAL A 18 7.49 0.75 2.09
C VAL A 18 7.57 1.38 0.72
N LYS A 19 7.60 0.54 -0.30
CA LYS A 19 7.47 0.95 -1.69
C LYS A 19 6.21 0.34 -2.25
N VAL A 20 5.39 1.17 -2.87
CA VAL A 20 4.11 0.75 -3.41
C VAL A 20 4.10 1.06 -4.89
N LEU A 21 3.88 0.04 -5.69
CA LEU A 21 3.70 0.21 -7.12
C LEU A 21 2.22 0.30 -7.40
N ILE A 22 1.78 1.41 -7.94
CA ILE A 22 0.37 1.61 -8.24
C ILE A 22 0.17 1.67 -9.74
N SER A 23 -1.00 1.22 -10.16
CA SER A 23 -1.39 1.22 -11.56
C SER A 23 -2.55 2.18 -11.72
N MET A 24 -2.29 3.30 -12.37
CA MET A 24 -3.31 4.28 -12.68
C MET A 24 -3.19 4.57 -14.17
N ALA A 25 -3.29 5.82 -14.58
CA ALA A 25 -3.06 6.14 -15.98
C ALA A 25 -1.64 5.72 -16.38
N LEU A 26 -0.70 5.95 -15.46
CA LEU A 26 0.67 5.51 -15.63
C LEU A 26 1.06 4.77 -14.38
N ALA A 27 1.85 3.73 -14.54
CA ALA A 27 2.39 3.01 -13.40
C ALA A 27 3.36 3.92 -12.65
N ARG A 28 3.24 3.98 -11.33
CA ARG A 28 4.07 4.83 -10.50
C ARG A 28 4.48 4.08 -9.26
N GLU A 29 5.66 4.41 -8.79
CA GLU A 29 6.13 3.86 -7.53
C GLU A 29 6.16 4.97 -6.50
N ILE A 30 5.55 4.70 -5.36
CA ILE A 30 5.50 5.65 -4.26
C ILE A 30 6.18 5.01 -3.08
N ASP A 31 7.10 5.71 -2.44
CA ASP A 31 7.70 5.18 -1.23
C ASP A 31 7.52 6.18 -0.11
N GLY A 32 7.42 5.66 1.08
CA GLY A 32 7.21 6.46 2.27
C GLY A 32 6.85 5.55 3.42
N ILE A 33 6.44 6.19 4.51
CA ILE A 33 6.11 5.47 5.74
C ILE A 33 4.66 5.01 5.68
N LEU A 34 4.45 3.73 5.88
CA LEU A 34 3.10 3.18 5.95
C LEU A 34 2.50 3.58 7.30
N SER A 35 1.45 4.40 7.25
CA SER A 35 0.84 4.92 8.46
C SER A 35 -0.36 4.13 8.92
N GLU A 36 -1.08 3.55 7.97
CA GLU A 36 -2.36 2.94 8.32
C GLU A 36 -2.73 1.94 7.25
N ILE A 37 -3.40 0.87 7.68
CA ILE A 37 -3.98 -0.13 6.79
C ILE A 37 -5.47 -0.16 7.07
N GLY A 38 -6.26 0.21 6.08
CA GLY A 38 -7.71 0.19 6.20
C GLY A 38 -8.30 -1.05 5.56
N ALA A 39 -9.63 -1.05 5.43
CA ALA A 39 -10.33 -2.19 4.86
C ALA A 39 -10.02 -2.33 3.37
N ASP A 40 -9.91 -1.21 2.67
CA ASP A 40 -9.69 -1.23 1.24
C ASP A 40 -8.71 -0.15 0.79
N TYR A 41 -7.91 0.36 1.72
CA TYR A 41 -6.93 1.39 1.42
C TYR A 41 -5.74 1.26 2.36
N ILE A 42 -4.65 1.92 1.97
CA ILE A 42 -3.53 2.11 2.87
C ILE A 42 -3.16 3.58 2.84
N LYS A 43 -2.51 4.02 3.89
CA LYS A 43 -2.06 5.41 3.97
C LYS A 43 -0.55 5.40 4.04
N VAL A 44 0.08 5.99 3.05
CA VAL A 44 1.53 6.08 2.96
C VAL A 44 1.87 7.56 3.02
N ASN A 45 2.66 7.94 4.00
CA ASN A 45 2.88 9.34 4.34
C ASN A 45 1.52 9.97 4.63
N GLN A 46 1.06 10.87 3.77
CA GLN A 46 -0.24 11.47 3.94
C GLN A 46 -1.18 11.14 2.77
N ASP A 47 -0.74 10.21 1.93
CA ASP A 47 -1.53 9.84 0.76
C ASP A 47 -2.33 8.59 1.06
N ILE A 48 -3.60 8.62 0.68
CA ILE A 48 -4.47 7.46 0.83
C ILE A 48 -4.53 6.77 -0.53
N ILE A 49 -4.17 5.50 -0.53
CA ILE A 49 -4.10 4.73 -1.76
C ILE A 49 -5.11 3.61 -1.68
N ASN A 50 -6.02 3.58 -2.63
CA ASN A 50 -7.02 2.52 -2.69
C ASN A 50 -6.32 1.23 -3.10
N VAL A 51 -6.65 0.16 -2.40
CA VAL A 51 -5.97 -1.11 -2.64
C VAL A 51 -6.20 -1.62 -4.05
N GLY A 52 -7.29 -1.21 -4.70
CA GLY A 52 -7.55 -1.60 -6.07
C GLY A 52 -6.55 -1.07 -7.07
N HIS A 53 -5.80 -0.05 -6.70
CA HIS A 53 -4.77 0.51 -7.58
C HIS A 53 -3.39 -0.02 -7.28
N ILE A 54 -3.25 -0.85 -6.25
CA ILE A 54 -1.94 -1.33 -5.85
C ILE A 54 -1.60 -2.59 -6.61
N VAL A 55 -0.48 -2.56 -7.30
CA VAL A 55 0.02 -3.72 -8.01
C VAL A 55 0.91 -4.54 -7.08
N ARG A 56 1.74 -3.85 -6.31
CA ARG A 56 2.69 -4.52 -5.45
C ARG A 56 3.11 -3.58 -4.33
N ILE A 57 3.34 -4.12 -3.16
CA ILE A 57 3.87 -3.37 -2.04
C ILE A 57 4.96 -4.22 -1.39
N ARG A 58 6.02 -3.57 -0.97
CA ARG A 58 7.08 -4.27 -0.28
C ARG A 58 7.76 -3.33 0.70
N LYS A 59 8.33 -3.93 1.72
CA LYS A 59 9.05 -3.16 2.72
C LYS A 59 10.46 -2.87 2.20
N VAL A 60 10.91 -1.68 2.45
CA VAL A 60 12.24 -1.27 2.05
C VAL A 60 13.28 -1.69 3.08
#